data_4ae3db557c617f4b43b5b1c6eb93bf55
#
_entry.id   4ae3db557c617f4b43b5b1c6eb93bf55
#
_cell.length_a   1.000
_cell.length_b   1.000
_cell.length_c   1.000
_cell.angle_alpha   90.00
_cell.angle_beta   90.00
_cell.angle_gamma   90.00
#
_symmetry.space_group_name_H-M   'P 1'
#
loop_
_entity.id
_entity.type
_entity.pdbx_description
1 polymer ?
#
loop_
_entity_poly.entity_id
_entity_poly.type
_entity_poly.pdbx_seq_one_letter_code
_entity_poly.pdbx_strand_id
1 'polypeptide(L)'
;KDMYIFNEVMSTNTIAKFLSMNGVGNGAVVISEKQTKARGRSGKNWESPLGGVWLSIILNPNVTHSKIPLITLATGVAVENTLKRIGIENAEIKWPNDILIQDKKVCGILTEAITSFNTIESVIIGVGIDANINTENFPQELQENMTTLNEEIGEKVDENLLIRLFLEEFEKISEQFINEEYETILKEWRKNSYTIGKIVEVHEPFSKPYDGYVLGISRDGSLVVEKIDGTLEKVISGECIIKK
;
A
#
# COMPACT_ATOMS: atom_id res chain seq x y z
N LYS A 1 1.84 -16.16 15.66
CA LYS A 1 2.62 -15.66 14.51
C LYS A 1 3.84 -14.93 15.06
N ASP A 2 4.99 -15.05 14.38
CA ASP A 2 6.25 -14.49 14.89
C ASP A 2 6.33 -12.98 14.57
N MET A 3 6.85 -12.22 15.53
CA MET A 3 7.11 -10.78 15.37
C MET A 3 8.59 -10.51 15.58
N TYR A 4 9.19 -9.82 14.62
CA TYR A 4 10.59 -9.41 14.63
C TYR A 4 10.66 -7.89 14.73
N ILE A 5 11.09 -7.37 15.86
CA ILE A 5 11.09 -5.94 16.18
C ILE A 5 12.52 -5.42 16.24
N PHE A 6 12.78 -4.30 15.55
CA PHE A 6 14.09 -3.68 15.43
C PHE A 6 13.99 -2.17 15.73
N ASN A 7 15.04 -1.61 16.32
CA ASN A 7 15.16 -0.16 16.45
C ASN A 7 15.47 0.49 15.10
N GLU A 8 16.39 -0.11 14.33
CA GLU A 8 16.77 0.38 13.01
C GLU A 8 17.12 -0.78 12.07
N VAL A 9 16.67 -0.72 10.83
CA VAL A 9 17.05 -1.65 9.75
C VAL A 9 17.28 -0.88 8.46
N MET A 10 17.89 -1.52 7.46
CA MET A 10 17.95 -0.94 6.12
C MET A 10 16.54 -0.84 5.51
N SER A 11 15.77 -1.91 5.58
CA SER A 11 14.38 -2.00 5.11
C SER A 11 13.71 -3.22 5.73
N THR A 12 12.48 -3.05 6.24
CA THR A 12 11.67 -4.16 6.77
C THR A 12 11.36 -5.19 5.68
N ASN A 13 11.11 -4.76 4.43
CA ASN A 13 10.95 -5.67 3.30
C ASN A 13 12.20 -6.51 3.04
N THR A 14 13.39 -5.92 3.15
CA THR A 14 14.65 -6.65 2.96
C THR A 14 14.84 -7.70 4.03
N ILE A 15 14.55 -7.37 5.30
CA ILE A 15 14.61 -8.34 6.41
C ILE A 15 13.54 -9.42 6.22
N ALA A 16 12.31 -9.06 5.88
CA ALA A 16 11.23 -10.01 5.65
C ALA A 16 11.54 -10.99 4.50
N LYS A 17 12.13 -10.50 3.40
CA LYS A 17 12.65 -11.38 2.32
C LYS A 17 13.69 -12.36 2.82
N PHE A 18 14.68 -11.87 3.56
CA PHE A 18 15.73 -12.71 4.13
C PHE A 18 15.15 -13.79 5.05
N LEU A 19 14.24 -13.42 5.95
CA LEU A 19 13.57 -14.35 6.85
C LEU A 19 12.76 -15.41 6.09
N SER A 20 11.98 -14.99 5.09
CA SER A 20 11.20 -15.89 4.23
C SER A 20 12.08 -16.90 3.51
N MET A 21 13.18 -16.46 2.91
CA MET A 21 14.15 -17.35 2.25
C MET A 21 14.85 -18.32 3.21
N ASN A 22 14.85 -18.05 4.52
CA ASN A 22 15.37 -18.90 5.58
C ASN A 22 14.26 -19.69 6.32
N GLY A 23 13.08 -19.84 5.71
CA GLY A 23 12.02 -20.72 6.19
C GLY A 23 11.06 -20.10 7.21
N VAL A 24 11.14 -18.81 7.44
CA VAL A 24 10.12 -18.12 8.27
C VAL A 24 8.79 -18.10 7.51
N GLY A 25 7.75 -18.60 8.17
CA GLY A 25 6.48 -18.92 7.55
C GLY A 25 5.48 -17.77 7.44
N ASN A 26 4.32 -18.13 6.91
CA ASN A 26 3.18 -17.28 6.65
C ASN A 26 2.68 -16.53 7.90
N GLY A 27 2.48 -15.22 7.78
CA GLY A 27 1.95 -14.33 8.81
C GLY A 27 3.01 -13.79 9.76
N ALA A 28 4.30 -14.03 9.53
CA ALA A 28 5.37 -13.36 10.29
C ALA A 28 5.44 -11.88 9.92
N VAL A 29 5.73 -11.04 10.93
CA VAL A 29 5.75 -9.59 10.82
C VAL A 29 7.11 -9.05 11.22
N VAL A 30 7.68 -8.18 10.40
CA VAL A 30 8.90 -7.42 10.69
C VAL A 30 8.51 -5.97 10.92
N ILE A 31 8.92 -5.41 12.06
CA ILE A 31 8.65 -4.02 12.45
C ILE A 31 9.97 -3.33 12.74
N SER A 32 10.09 -2.06 12.39
CA SER A 32 11.23 -1.24 12.76
C SER A 32 10.79 0.17 13.13
N GLU A 33 11.44 0.78 14.13
CA GLU A 33 11.21 2.18 14.49
C GLU A 33 11.73 3.14 13.41
N LYS A 34 12.76 2.71 12.64
CA LYS A 34 13.40 3.52 11.60
C LYS A 34 13.93 2.63 10.48
N GLN A 35 13.92 3.16 9.24
CA GLN A 35 14.57 2.52 8.10
C GLN A 35 15.57 3.49 7.45
N THR A 36 16.73 2.99 7.00
CA THR A 36 17.79 3.81 6.41
C THR A 36 17.88 3.74 4.89
N LYS A 37 17.27 2.72 4.27
CA LYS A 37 17.25 2.48 2.82
C LYS A 37 15.93 1.86 2.37
N ALA A 38 14.82 2.33 2.94
CA ALA A 38 13.49 1.90 2.51
C ALA A 38 13.20 2.34 1.08
N ARG A 39 12.42 1.54 0.38
CA ARG A 39 12.08 1.76 -1.02
C ARG A 39 10.58 1.72 -1.23
N GLY A 40 10.12 2.60 -2.08
CA GLY A 40 8.81 2.55 -2.70
C GLY A 40 8.85 1.80 -4.04
N ARG A 41 7.75 1.84 -4.77
CA ARG A 41 7.64 1.29 -6.13
C ARG A 41 8.63 1.96 -7.08
N SER A 42 9.03 1.21 -8.11
CA SER A 42 9.99 1.66 -9.13
C SER A 42 11.33 2.16 -8.57
N GLY A 43 11.70 1.70 -7.36
CA GLY A 43 12.97 2.06 -6.71
C GLY A 43 13.02 3.48 -6.12
N LYS A 44 11.89 4.20 -6.06
CA LYS A 44 11.81 5.50 -5.39
C LYS A 44 12.19 5.34 -3.91
N ASN A 45 12.91 6.31 -3.34
CA ASN A 45 13.19 6.32 -1.91
C ASN A 45 11.89 6.48 -1.10
N TRP A 46 11.84 5.83 0.06
CA TRP A 46 10.81 6.00 1.05
C TRP A 46 11.46 6.46 2.35
N GLU A 47 11.22 7.68 2.75
CA GLU A 47 11.75 8.21 4.01
C GLU A 47 11.04 7.56 5.19
N SER A 48 11.81 7.06 6.15
CA SER A 48 11.28 6.28 7.28
C SER A 48 11.97 6.66 8.59
N PRO A 49 11.83 7.91 9.07
CA PRO A 49 12.39 8.34 10.34
C PRO A 49 11.63 7.73 11.53
N LEU A 50 12.03 8.08 12.76
CA LEU A 50 11.27 7.78 13.97
C LEU A 50 9.89 8.47 13.93
N GLY A 51 8.89 7.80 14.50
CA GLY A 51 7.53 8.33 14.60
C GLY A 51 6.57 7.83 13.52
N GLY A 52 7.04 7.05 12.55
CA GLY A 52 6.17 6.33 11.62
C GLY A 52 5.96 4.87 11.98
N VAL A 53 5.00 4.22 11.35
CA VAL A 53 4.80 2.78 11.43
C VAL A 53 5.40 2.14 10.17
N TRP A 54 6.49 1.41 10.35
CA TRP A 54 7.22 0.73 9.29
C TRP A 54 7.20 -0.76 9.54
N LEU A 55 6.42 -1.49 8.75
CA LEU A 55 6.32 -2.93 8.92
C LEU A 55 6.27 -3.67 7.57
N SER A 56 6.61 -4.96 7.63
CA SER A 56 6.46 -5.88 6.50
C SER A 56 5.88 -7.20 6.97
N ILE A 57 4.93 -7.74 6.21
CA ILE A 57 4.28 -9.03 6.48
C ILE A 57 4.75 -10.04 5.44
N ILE A 58 5.05 -11.27 5.88
CA ILE A 58 5.36 -12.40 5.02
C ILE A 58 4.07 -13.19 4.79
N LEU A 59 3.64 -13.33 3.54
CA LEU A 59 2.58 -14.25 3.16
C LEU A 59 3.11 -15.35 2.24
N ASN A 60 2.58 -16.56 2.41
CA ASN A 60 2.80 -17.67 1.49
C ASN A 60 1.46 -18.05 0.83
N PRO A 61 0.92 -17.18 -0.02
CA PRO A 61 -0.37 -17.41 -0.63
C PRO A 61 -0.24 -18.43 -1.77
N ASN A 62 -1.15 -19.38 -1.85
CA ASN A 62 -1.26 -20.26 -3.00
C ASN A 62 -2.03 -19.56 -4.14
N VAL A 63 -1.37 -18.59 -4.79
CA VAL A 63 -1.99 -17.75 -5.82
C VAL A 63 -1.11 -17.61 -7.06
N THR A 64 -1.70 -17.26 -8.18
CA THR A 64 -0.99 -16.91 -9.41
C THR A 64 -0.45 -15.48 -9.37
N HIS A 65 0.55 -15.19 -10.21
CA HIS A 65 1.14 -13.84 -10.32
C HIS A 65 0.09 -12.76 -10.61
N SER A 66 -0.95 -13.08 -11.37
CA SER A 66 -2.04 -12.15 -11.70
C SER A 66 -2.86 -11.70 -10.48
N LYS A 67 -2.75 -12.38 -9.34
CA LYS A 67 -3.43 -12.03 -8.10
C LYS A 67 -2.63 -11.12 -7.16
N ILE A 68 -1.33 -10.93 -7.42
CA ILE A 68 -0.48 -10.07 -6.58
C ILE A 68 -1.01 -8.62 -6.48
N PRO A 69 -1.45 -7.97 -7.57
CA PRO A 69 -2.02 -6.63 -7.47
C PRO A 69 -3.22 -6.56 -6.51
N LEU A 70 -4.07 -7.60 -6.46
CA LEU A 70 -5.20 -7.66 -5.53
C LEU A 70 -4.76 -7.68 -4.07
N ILE A 71 -3.60 -8.27 -3.75
CA ILE A 71 -3.04 -8.24 -2.38
C ILE A 71 -2.70 -6.81 -1.97
N THR A 72 -2.14 -6.02 -2.88
CA THR A 72 -1.86 -4.60 -2.63
C THR A 72 -3.14 -3.81 -2.36
N LEU A 73 -4.18 -4.02 -3.17
CA LEU A 73 -5.47 -3.36 -3.01
C LEU A 73 -6.16 -3.79 -1.71
N ALA A 74 -6.13 -5.08 -1.38
CA ALA A 74 -6.63 -5.63 -0.13
C ALA A 74 -5.94 -4.99 1.09
N THR A 75 -4.61 -4.85 1.02
CA THR A 75 -3.84 -4.15 2.06
C THR A 75 -4.27 -2.68 2.19
N GLY A 76 -4.55 -2.01 1.06
CA GLY A 76 -5.08 -0.65 1.06
C GLY A 76 -6.41 -0.52 1.80
N VAL A 77 -7.32 -1.48 1.61
CA VAL A 77 -8.59 -1.58 2.36
C VAL A 77 -8.32 -1.78 3.85
N ALA A 78 -7.38 -2.67 4.23
CA ALA A 78 -7.04 -2.89 5.63
C ALA A 78 -6.48 -1.63 6.30
N VAL A 79 -5.62 -0.86 5.62
CA VAL A 79 -5.10 0.41 6.12
C VAL A 79 -6.24 1.42 6.29
N GLU A 80 -7.09 1.59 5.29
CA GLU A 80 -8.21 2.54 5.30
C GLU A 80 -9.19 2.22 6.45
N ASN A 81 -9.55 0.94 6.64
CA ASN A 81 -10.36 0.49 7.77
C ASN A 81 -9.67 0.75 9.12
N THR A 82 -8.34 0.62 9.18
CA THR A 82 -7.57 0.96 10.39
C THR A 82 -7.67 2.43 10.72
N LEU A 83 -7.54 3.30 9.71
CA LEU A 83 -7.64 4.75 9.91
C LEU A 83 -9.02 5.17 10.40
N LYS A 84 -10.09 4.56 9.91
CA LYS A 84 -11.44 4.76 10.45
C LYS A 84 -11.56 4.40 11.92
N ARG A 85 -10.91 3.33 12.37
CA ARG A 85 -10.94 2.91 13.78
C ARG A 85 -10.26 3.89 14.74
N ILE A 86 -9.39 4.76 14.23
CA ILE A 86 -8.77 5.85 14.99
C ILE A 86 -9.43 7.21 14.73
N GLY A 87 -10.61 7.23 14.06
CA GLY A 87 -11.41 8.44 13.85
C GLY A 87 -11.14 9.20 12.57
N ILE A 88 -10.34 8.67 11.63
CA ILE A 88 -10.09 9.28 10.32
C ILE A 88 -11.04 8.67 9.29
N GLU A 89 -12.17 9.34 9.05
CA GLU A 89 -13.25 8.86 8.16
C GLU A 89 -13.04 9.24 6.68
N ASN A 90 -12.15 10.19 6.39
CA ASN A 90 -11.93 10.79 5.08
C ASN A 90 -10.66 10.29 4.38
N ALA A 91 -10.11 9.14 4.81
CA ALA A 91 -9.02 8.50 4.11
C ALA A 91 -9.52 7.84 2.82
N GLU A 92 -8.77 8.00 1.73
CA GLU A 92 -9.12 7.47 0.42
C GLU A 92 -7.96 6.66 -0.16
N ILE A 93 -8.30 5.62 -0.94
CA ILE A 93 -7.32 4.72 -1.55
C ILE A 93 -7.00 5.19 -2.96
N LYS A 94 -5.78 5.64 -3.20
CA LYS A 94 -5.27 5.98 -4.53
C LYS A 94 -4.61 4.75 -5.17
N TRP A 95 -5.13 4.35 -6.32
CA TRP A 95 -4.53 3.27 -7.12
C TRP A 95 -3.08 3.60 -7.52
N PRO A 96 -2.17 2.64 -7.42
CA PRO A 96 -2.43 1.26 -7.01
C PRO A 96 -2.15 0.98 -5.52
N ASN A 97 -1.54 1.87 -4.74
CA ASN A 97 -0.85 1.48 -3.50
C ASN A 97 -0.71 2.59 -2.44
N ASP A 98 -1.38 3.71 -2.61
CA ASP A 98 -1.26 4.85 -1.70
C ASP A 98 -2.57 5.11 -0.96
N ILE A 99 -2.47 5.58 0.29
CA ILE A 99 -3.61 6.12 1.04
C ILE A 99 -3.40 7.62 1.19
N LEU A 100 -4.45 8.36 0.90
CA LEU A 100 -4.47 9.82 0.98
C LEU A 100 -5.48 10.31 2.01
N ILE A 101 -5.19 11.46 2.59
CA ILE A 101 -6.11 12.28 3.36
C ILE A 101 -6.04 13.69 2.77
N GLN A 102 -7.17 14.25 2.31
CA GLN A 102 -7.22 15.59 1.71
C GLN A 102 -6.16 15.81 0.61
N ASP A 103 -6.09 14.88 -0.36
CA ASP A 103 -5.14 14.87 -1.49
C ASP A 103 -3.66 14.64 -1.10
N LYS A 104 -3.33 14.52 0.19
CA LYS A 104 -1.97 14.30 0.68
C LYS A 104 -1.76 12.85 1.11
N LYS A 105 -0.62 12.31 0.77
CA LYS A 105 -0.27 10.92 1.08
C LYS A 105 0.08 10.76 2.55
N VAL A 106 -0.52 9.75 3.19
CA VAL A 106 -0.28 9.35 4.57
C VAL A 106 0.25 7.92 4.69
N CYS A 107 0.05 7.09 3.67
CA CYS A 107 0.56 5.72 3.68
C CYS A 107 0.95 5.26 2.27
N GLY A 108 1.99 4.43 2.21
CA GLY A 108 2.41 3.72 1.01
C GLY A 108 2.57 2.23 1.25
N ILE A 109 2.16 1.42 0.27
CA ILE A 109 2.23 -0.03 0.32
C ILE A 109 3.19 -0.52 -0.77
N LEU A 110 4.10 -1.44 -0.43
CA LEU A 110 5.00 -2.08 -1.38
C LEU A 110 4.89 -3.59 -1.29
N THR A 111 4.27 -4.19 -2.29
CA THR A 111 4.16 -5.64 -2.42
C THR A 111 5.25 -6.18 -3.35
N GLU A 112 6.03 -7.14 -2.86
CA GLU A 112 7.11 -7.79 -3.62
C GLU A 112 6.97 -9.31 -3.53
N ALA A 113 7.03 -10.00 -4.67
CA ALA A 113 6.97 -11.46 -4.72
C ALA A 113 8.36 -12.08 -4.74
N ILE A 114 8.53 -13.18 -4.01
CA ILE A 114 9.64 -14.10 -4.15
C ILE A 114 9.14 -15.28 -4.97
N THR A 115 9.80 -15.52 -6.09
CA THR A 115 9.38 -16.55 -7.06
C THR A 115 10.50 -17.55 -7.30
N SER A 116 10.11 -18.81 -7.45
CA SER A 116 11.00 -19.87 -7.89
C SER A 116 10.34 -20.63 -9.04
N PHE A 117 11.06 -20.75 -10.16
CA PHE A 117 10.61 -21.34 -11.43
C PHE A 117 9.26 -20.74 -11.88
N ASN A 118 8.32 -20.50 -11.73
CA ASN A 118 7.01 -19.92 -12.08
C ASN A 118 6.00 -19.96 -10.95
N THR A 119 6.44 -20.34 -9.75
CA THR A 119 5.60 -20.36 -8.55
C THR A 119 5.94 -19.21 -7.62
N ILE A 120 4.94 -18.67 -6.97
CA ILE A 120 5.12 -17.69 -5.90
C ILE A 120 5.42 -18.48 -4.63
N GLU A 121 6.62 -18.30 -4.08
CA GLU A 121 7.00 -18.90 -2.80
C GLU A 121 6.48 -18.06 -1.64
N SER A 122 6.64 -16.75 -1.75
CA SER A 122 6.12 -15.81 -0.77
C SER A 122 5.85 -14.42 -1.38
N VAL A 123 5.03 -13.67 -0.70
CA VAL A 123 4.74 -12.26 -0.98
C VAL A 123 5.09 -11.45 0.27
N ILE A 124 5.94 -10.46 0.09
CA ILE A 124 6.31 -9.52 1.14
C ILE A 124 5.49 -8.25 0.96
N ILE A 125 4.76 -7.86 1.97
CA ILE A 125 3.89 -6.69 1.96
C ILE A 125 4.46 -5.67 2.92
N GLY A 126 5.15 -4.65 2.40
CA GLY A 126 5.61 -3.51 3.17
C GLY A 126 4.51 -2.46 3.30
N VAL A 127 4.31 -1.96 4.51
CA VAL A 127 3.38 -0.89 4.82
C VAL A 127 4.14 0.19 5.58
N GLY A 128 4.10 1.41 5.05
CA GLY A 128 4.63 2.59 5.70
C GLY A 128 3.50 3.58 5.97
N ILE A 129 3.27 3.91 7.25
CA ILE A 129 2.27 4.89 7.67
C ILE A 129 2.97 6.06 8.37
N ASP A 130 2.75 7.26 7.85
CA ASP A 130 3.29 8.51 8.39
C ASP A 130 2.45 8.92 9.61
N ALA A 131 2.84 8.41 10.81
CA ALA A 131 2.04 8.58 12.02
C ALA A 131 2.38 9.87 12.79
N ASN A 132 3.55 9.94 13.43
CA ASN A 132 3.99 11.06 14.28
C ASN A 132 5.30 11.67 13.78
N ILE A 133 5.58 11.60 12.50
CA ILE A 133 6.84 12.12 11.95
C ILE A 133 6.78 13.65 11.85
N ASN A 134 7.95 14.29 12.00
CA ASN A 134 8.06 15.73 11.75
C ASN A 134 8.38 15.97 10.28
N THR A 135 7.43 16.55 9.55
CA THR A 135 7.52 16.81 8.10
C THR A 135 8.47 17.93 7.74
N GLU A 136 8.82 18.83 8.67
CA GLU A 136 9.72 19.99 8.40
C GLU A 136 11.11 19.58 7.94
N ASN A 137 11.56 18.36 8.28
CA ASN A 137 12.88 17.86 7.90
C ASN A 137 12.92 17.23 6.49
N PHE A 138 11.77 17.14 5.81
CA PHE A 138 11.69 16.57 4.46
C PHE A 138 11.92 17.64 3.39
N PRO A 139 12.32 17.26 2.17
CA PRO A 139 12.31 18.16 1.02
C PRO A 139 10.93 18.79 0.82
N GLN A 140 10.88 20.06 0.45
CA GLN A 140 9.63 20.83 0.30
C GLN A 140 8.62 20.12 -0.62
N GLU A 141 9.07 19.52 -1.71
CA GLU A 141 8.23 18.76 -2.65
C GLU A 141 7.49 17.61 -1.95
N LEU A 142 8.13 16.94 -0.98
CA LEU A 142 7.47 15.89 -0.20
C LEU A 142 6.48 16.49 0.81
N GLN A 143 6.86 17.57 1.50
CA GLN A 143 5.99 18.24 2.47
C GLN A 143 4.65 18.69 1.85
N GLU A 144 4.66 19.16 0.61
CA GLU A 144 3.46 19.62 -0.09
C GLU A 144 2.49 18.47 -0.43
N ASN A 145 3.02 17.25 -0.59
CA ASN A 145 2.29 16.09 -1.08
C ASN A 145 2.05 15.00 -0.03
N MET A 146 2.48 15.21 1.22
CA MET A 146 2.30 14.27 2.33
C MET A 146 1.59 14.92 3.51
N THR A 147 1.00 14.09 4.35
CA THR A 147 0.48 14.45 5.67
C THR A 147 0.81 13.36 6.66
N THR A 148 0.55 13.60 7.94
CA THR A 148 0.79 12.66 9.02
C THR A 148 -0.46 12.50 9.87
N LEU A 149 -0.63 11.34 10.53
CA LEU A 149 -1.82 11.10 11.34
C LEU A 149 -1.93 12.09 12.50
N ASN A 150 -0.80 12.48 13.13
CA ASN A 150 -0.83 13.45 14.21
C ASN A 150 -1.23 14.86 13.74
N GLU A 151 -0.92 15.25 12.51
CA GLU A 151 -1.39 16.51 11.91
C GLU A 151 -2.90 16.47 11.67
N GLU A 152 -3.41 15.34 11.15
CA GLU A 152 -4.83 15.17 10.81
C GLU A 152 -5.74 15.04 12.06
N ILE A 153 -5.24 14.40 13.13
CA ILE A 153 -5.98 14.19 14.38
C ILE A 153 -5.78 15.37 15.35
N GLY A 154 -4.64 16.09 15.23
CA GLY A 154 -4.26 17.17 16.13
C GLY A 154 -3.59 16.74 17.43
N GLU A 155 -3.29 15.45 17.57
CA GLU A 155 -2.59 14.88 18.72
C GLU A 155 -1.73 13.67 18.31
N LYS A 156 -0.81 13.27 19.21
CA LYS A 156 0.07 12.13 18.98
C LYS A 156 -0.71 10.82 18.96
N VAL A 157 -0.47 9.99 17.94
CA VAL A 157 -1.06 8.67 17.79
C VAL A 157 -0.24 7.63 18.57
N ASP A 158 -0.89 6.68 19.22
CA ASP A 158 -0.23 5.49 19.76
C ASP A 158 0.14 4.53 18.63
N GLU A 159 1.42 4.46 18.26
CA GLU A 159 1.94 3.64 17.17
C GLU A 159 1.72 2.14 17.44
N ASN A 160 1.81 1.68 18.69
CA ASN A 160 1.56 0.28 19.03
C ASN A 160 0.09 -0.08 18.87
N LEU A 161 -0.81 0.81 19.27
CA LEU A 161 -2.24 0.65 19.01
C LEU A 161 -2.51 0.61 17.50
N LEU A 162 -1.92 1.51 16.73
CA LEU A 162 -2.08 1.58 15.27
C LEU A 162 -1.61 0.28 14.59
N ILE A 163 -0.44 -0.23 14.96
CA ILE A 163 0.08 -1.52 14.46
C ILE A 163 -0.90 -2.66 14.79
N ARG A 164 -1.39 -2.74 16.03
CA ARG A 164 -2.33 -3.77 16.45
C ARG A 164 -3.62 -3.69 15.63
N LEU A 165 -4.21 -2.52 15.50
CA LEU A 165 -5.44 -2.31 14.75
C LEU A 165 -5.27 -2.69 13.27
N PHE A 166 -4.12 -2.30 12.68
CA PHE A 166 -3.81 -2.68 11.29
C PHE A 166 -3.69 -4.20 11.13
N LEU A 167 -2.99 -4.88 12.03
CA LEU A 167 -2.84 -6.34 11.94
C LEU A 167 -4.19 -7.06 12.11
N GLU A 168 -5.09 -6.56 12.94
CA GLU A 168 -6.46 -7.08 13.09
C GLU A 168 -7.28 -6.91 11.79
N GLU A 169 -7.24 -5.73 11.17
CA GLU A 169 -7.94 -5.49 9.90
C GLU A 169 -7.30 -6.27 8.74
N PHE A 170 -5.97 -6.32 8.70
CA PHE A 170 -5.24 -7.09 7.70
C PHE A 170 -5.55 -8.60 7.80
N GLU A 171 -5.70 -9.16 9.01
CA GLU A 171 -6.07 -10.57 9.19
C GLU A 171 -7.45 -10.85 8.60
N LYS A 172 -8.46 -10.01 8.86
CA LYS A 172 -9.81 -10.14 8.29
C LYS A 172 -9.79 -10.11 6.75
N ILE A 173 -9.09 -9.13 6.18
CA ILE A 173 -8.97 -8.99 4.72
C ILE A 173 -8.18 -10.16 4.12
N SER A 174 -7.16 -10.66 4.81
CA SER A 174 -6.40 -11.84 4.38
C SER A 174 -7.26 -13.10 4.37
N GLU A 175 -8.16 -13.29 5.33
CA GLU A 175 -9.12 -14.40 5.35
C GLU A 175 -10.07 -14.31 4.16
N GLN A 176 -10.63 -13.13 3.87
CA GLN A 176 -11.47 -12.91 2.68
C GLN A 176 -10.69 -13.22 1.39
N PHE A 177 -9.42 -12.80 1.33
CA PHE A 177 -8.56 -13.06 0.18
C PHE A 177 -8.30 -14.57 -0.02
N ILE A 178 -8.03 -15.32 1.07
CA ILE A 178 -7.82 -16.76 1.04
C ILE A 178 -9.11 -17.50 0.62
N ASN A 179 -10.27 -17.01 1.05
CA ASN A 179 -11.58 -17.55 0.69
C ASN A 179 -12.04 -17.11 -0.72
N GLU A 180 -11.17 -16.44 -1.49
CA GLU A 180 -11.46 -15.92 -2.84
C GLU A 180 -12.62 -14.90 -2.90
N GLU A 181 -12.94 -14.24 -1.80
CA GLU A 181 -13.97 -13.21 -1.71
C GLU A 181 -13.52 -11.88 -2.33
N TYR A 182 -12.84 -11.96 -3.48
CA TYR A 182 -12.22 -10.79 -4.14
C TYR A 182 -13.20 -9.68 -4.46
N GLU A 183 -14.43 -10.02 -4.82
CA GLU A 183 -15.43 -8.99 -5.16
C GLU A 183 -15.85 -8.18 -3.93
N THR A 184 -15.90 -8.79 -2.74
CA THR A 184 -16.13 -8.08 -1.47
C THR A 184 -15.03 -7.06 -1.22
N ILE A 185 -13.76 -7.47 -1.36
CA ILE A 185 -12.60 -6.57 -1.20
C ILE A 185 -12.64 -5.44 -2.23
N LEU A 186 -12.89 -5.76 -3.51
CA LEU A 186 -12.96 -4.77 -4.58
C LEU A 186 -14.14 -3.80 -4.42
N LYS A 187 -15.25 -4.24 -3.84
CA LYS A 187 -16.40 -3.37 -3.53
C LYS A 187 -16.04 -2.33 -2.47
N GLU A 188 -15.35 -2.75 -1.40
CA GLU A 188 -14.85 -1.82 -0.38
C GLU A 188 -13.82 -0.85 -0.97
N TRP A 189 -12.89 -1.37 -1.76
CA TRP A 189 -11.89 -0.54 -2.43
C TRP A 189 -12.53 0.52 -3.33
N ARG A 190 -13.55 0.15 -4.15
CA ARG A 190 -14.27 1.10 -5.03
C ARG A 190 -14.97 2.19 -4.23
N LYS A 191 -15.57 1.83 -3.09
CA LYS A 191 -16.28 2.78 -2.22
C LYS A 191 -15.36 3.87 -1.68
N ASN A 192 -14.11 3.51 -1.39
CA ASN A 192 -13.12 4.39 -0.77
C ASN A 192 -12.04 4.86 -1.78
N SER A 193 -12.32 4.74 -3.08
CA SER A 193 -11.35 5.06 -4.13
C SER A 193 -11.22 6.54 -4.37
N TYR A 194 -10.00 7.07 -4.22
CA TYR A 194 -9.62 8.40 -4.66
C TYR A 194 -9.52 8.55 -6.18
N THR A 195 -9.29 7.44 -6.90
CA THR A 195 -8.91 7.46 -8.32
C THR A 195 -10.10 7.36 -9.27
N ILE A 196 -11.14 6.58 -8.92
CA ILE A 196 -12.32 6.39 -9.78
C ILE A 196 -13.06 7.72 -9.99
N GLY A 197 -13.50 7.97 -11.22
CA GLY A 197 -14.25 9.19 -11.59
C GLY A 197 -13.35 10.41 -11.81
N LYS A 198 -12.02 10.23 -11.87
CA LYS A 198 -11.07 11.33 -12.11
C LYS A 198 -10.40 11.21 -13.47
N ILE A 199 -9.96 12.35 -14.01
CA ILE A 199 -9.07 12.40 -15.17
C ILE A 199 -7.64 12.21 -14.65
N VAL A 200 -6.92 11.30 -15.29
CA VAL A 200 -5.56 10.93 -14.91
C VAL A 200 -4.63 10.98 -16.11
N GLU A 201 -3.37 11.27 -15.86
CA GLU A 201 -2.28 10.92 -16.77
C GLU A 201 -1.72 9.57 -16.33
N VAL A 202 -1.80 8.59 -17.22
CA VAL A 202 -1.35 7.21 -16.98
C VAL A 202 0.09 7.05 -17.45
N HIS A 203 0.94 6.56 -16.56
CA HIS A 203 2.34 6.23 -16.81
C HIS A 203 2.55 4.73 -16.63
N GLU A 204 2.60 3.98 -17.73
CA GLU A 204 2.92 2.55 -17.72
C GLU A 204 4.39 2.32 -18.10
N PRO A 205 5.03 1.24 -17.62
CA PRO A 205 6.36 0.85 -18.05
C PRO A 205 6.39 0.65 -19.58
N PHE A 206 7.39 1.21 -20.23
CA PHE A 206 7.64 1.08 -21.69
C PHE A 206 6.59 1.67 -22.62
N SER A 207 5.62 2.42 -22.11
CA SER A 207 4.59 3.12 -22.89
C SER A 207 4.75 4.63 -22.76
N LYS A 208 4.23 5.37 -23.78
CA LYS A 208 4.13 6.83 -23.65
C LYS A 208 2.98 7.16 -22.70
N PRO A 209 3.13 8.18 -21.84
CA PRO A 209 2.03 8.65 -21.02
C PRO A 209 0.83 9.07 -21.87
N TYR A 210 -0.37 8.85 -21.34
CA TYR A 210 -1.61 9.26 -21.97
C TYR A 210 -2.65 9.69 -20.94
N ASP A 211 -3.58 10.54 -21.36
CA ASP A 211 -4.68 11.01 -20.55
C ASP A 211 -5.91 10.13 -20.72
N GLY A 212 -6.66 9.96 -19.62
CA GLY A 212 -7.93 9.25 -19.68
C GLY A 212 -8.79 9.46 -18.43
N TYR A 213 -10.03 9.06 -18.53
CA TYR A 213 -11.00 9.09 -17.43
C TYR A 213 -11.10 7.72 -16.79
N VAL A 214 -10.99 7.64 -15.46
CA VAL A 214 -11.03 6.38 -14.73
C VAL A 214 -12.47 5.93 -14.50
N LEU A 215 -12.87 4.88 -15.20
CA LEU A 215 -14.21 4.30 -15.08
C LEU A 215 -14.36 3.38 -13.86
N GLY A 216 -13.27 2.71 -13.45
CA GLY A 216 -13.34 1.76 -12.36
C GLY A 216 -12.14 0.83 -12.28
N ILE A 217 -12.35 -0.30 -11.59
CA ILE A 217 -11.37 -1.35 -11.41
C ILE A 217 -11.94 -2.69 -11.88
N SER A 218 -11.15 -3.47 -12.59
CA SER A 218 -11.52 -4.81 -13.05
C SER A 218 -11.32 -5.86 -11.96
N ARG A 219 -11.82 -7.10 -12.20
CA ARG A 219 -11.77 -8.21 -11.24
C ARG A 219 -10.35 -8.66 -10.86
N ASP A 220 -9.35 -8.31 -11.65
CA ASP A 220 -7.94 -8.61 -11.36
C ASP A 220 -7.19 -7.43 -10.71
N GLY A 221 -7.90 -6.35 -10.38
CA GLY A 221 -7.31 -5.18 -9.74
C GLY A 221 -6.70 -4.15 -10.70
N SER A 222 -6.79 -4.38 -12.01
CA SER A 222 -6.34 -3.41 -13.01
C SER A 222 -7.31 -2.23 -13.10
N LEU A 223 -6.78 -1.02 -13.29
CA LEU A 223 -7.59 0.16 -13.51
C LEU A 223 -8.19 0.13 -14.91
N VAL A 224 -9.45 0.54 -15.06
CA VAL A 224 -10.12 0.68 -16.38
C VAL A 224 -10.21 2.16 -16.69
N VAL A 225 -9.55 2.56 -17.76
CA VAL A 225 -9.41 3.96 -18.19
C VAL A 225 -9.99 4.12 -19.59
N GLU A 226 -10.85 5.11 -19.78
CA GLU A 226 -11.35 5.55 -21.07
C GLU A 226 -10.45 6.67 -21.59
N LYS A 227 -9.81 6.44 -22.76
CA LYS A 227 -8.99 7.45 -23.43
C LYS A 227 -9.87 8.50 -24.12
N ILE A 228 -9.24 9.61 -24.54
CA ILE A 228 -9.93 10.72 -25.26
C ILE A 228 -10.65 10.25 -26.52
N ASP A 229 -10.12 9.23 -27.19
CA ASP A 229 -10.71 8.63 -28.41
C ASP A 229 -11.85 7.64 -28.14
N GLY A 230 -12.24 7.46 -26.87
CA GLY A 230 -13.27 6.52 -26.41
C GLY A 230 -12.80 5.07 -26.28
N THR A 231 -11.52 4.78 -26.51
CA THR A 231 -10.99 3.42 -26.31
C THR A 231 -10.82 3.12 -24.83
N LEU A 232 -11.17 1.88 -24.45
CA LEU A 232 -10.97 1.40 -23.09
C LEU A 232 -9.61 0.72 -22.96
N GLU A 233 -8.84 1.17 -22.00
CA GLU A 233 -7.53 0.62 -21.67
C GLU A 233 -7.55 0.00 -20.28
N LYS A 234 -6.84 -1.11 -20.11
CA LYS A 234 -6.70 -1.83 -18.86
C LYS A 234 -5.29 -1.68 -18.32
N VAL A 235 -5.12 -0.83 -17.33
CA VAL A 235 -3.83 -0.51 -16.70
C VAL A 235 -3.55 -1.53 -15.61
N ILE A 236 -2.61 -2.44 -15.86
CA ILE A 236 -2.24 -3.52 -14.93
C ILE A 236 -1.24 -3.03 -13.90
N SER A 237 -0.31 -2.18 -14.32
CA SER A 237 0.74 -1.61 -13.48
C SER A 237 1.15 -0.23 -14.00
N GLY A 238 1.64 0.62 -13.12
CA GLY A 238 2.05 1.97 -13.49
C GLY A 238 1.74 2.96 -12.39
N GLU A 239 1.72 4.23 -12.75
CA GLU A 239 1.37 5.35 -11.87
C GLU A 239 0.26 6.16 -12.55
N CYS A 240 -0.69 6.65 -11.74
CA CYS A 240 -1.74 7.54 -12.22
C CYS A 240 -1.60 8.89 -11.51
N ILE A 241 -1.35 9.94 -12.28
CA ILE A 241 -1.28 11.32 -11.81
C ILE A 241 -2.63 11.95 -12.06
N ILE A 242 -3.30 12.40 -10.99
CA ILE A 242 -4.59 13.08 -11.10
C ILE A 242 -4.36 14.45 -11.73
N LYS A 243 -5.11 14.75 -12.78
CA LYS A 243 -5.16 16.10 -13.38
C LYS A 243 -6.17 16.96 -12.63
N LYS A 244 -5.70 18.12 -12.19
CA LYS A 244 -6.52 19.16 -11.55
C LYS A 244 -7.21 20.03 -12.60
#